data_16edd900a3ce0134f599c865fe08e658
#
_entry.id   16edd900a3ce0134f599c865fe08e658
#
_cell.length_a   1.000
_cell.length_b   1.000
_cell.length_c   1.000
_cell.angle_alpha   90.00
_cell.angle_beta   90.00
_cell.angle_gamma   90.00
#
_symmetry.space_group_name_H-M   'P 1'
#
loop_
_entity.id
_entity.type
_entity.pdbx_description
1 polymer ?
#
loop_
_entity_poly.entity_id
_entity_poly.type
_entity_poly.pdbx_seq_one_letter_code
_entity_poly.pdbx_strand_id
1 'polypeptide(L)'
;MVITVAKELPPAYEPEHIARALKLADVIAARAPAHDRDASFPFENFADLSREGLLALTVPAALGGIGAGARDTARVLGIIGKADPSTALVLSMHYIQHLVMARSTRWPGRLSRKLAKETVEGVALINALRVEPELGSPARGGLPATIARRTATGWRLSGTKIYSTGAPILKWYAVWAKTDEAETRVGLFLVPAGLPGTRIEETWDHLGLRASGSHTVVFDDVVFPLDSEIDVRKPDDWKVPDFTQSTVHAIFVAAIYDGVARAARDWLVTFLQERVPANLGAPLASLPRVQEVVGGIEARLAINARLIESFASDFDDGFQLTAIESNIIKLTVTNNAVKAVEDALQLTSNHGLSRTNPLERHYRDVLCGRVHTPQDDSTRVSAGRLALGV
;
A
#
# COMPACT_ATOMS: atom_id res chain seq x y z
N MET A 1 -5.54 -33.67 -36.34
CA MET A 1 -6.14 -33.77 -35.00
C MET A 1 -6.56 -32.35 -34.61
N VAL A 2 -7.85 -32.03 -34.73
CA VAL A 2 -8.38 -30.69 -34.41
C VAL A 2 -8.49 -30.63 -32.91
N ILE A 3 -7.67 -29.80 -32.27
CA ILE A 3 -7.81 -29.51 -30.86
C ILE A 3 -9.07 -28.62 -30.73
N THR A 4 -10.14 -29.19 -30.20
CA THR A 4 -11.34 -28.44 -29.86
C THR A 4 -10.98 -27.45 -28.77
N VAL A 5 -11.00 -26.16 -29.08
CA VAL A 5 -10.84 -25.07 -28.10
C VAL A 5 -11.93 -25.25 -27.05
N ALA A 6 -11.54 -25.32 -25.81
CA ALA A 6 -12.46 -25.41 -24.67
C ALA A 6 -13.51 -24.32 -24.80
N LYS A 7 -14.79 -24.71 -24.63
CA LYS A 7 -15.96 -23.84 -24.56
C LYS A 7 -15.63 -22.68 -23.61
N GLU A 8 -15.70 -21.47 -24.12
CA GLU A 8 -15.53 -20.27 -23.28
C GLU A 8 -16.48 -20.40 -22.08
N LEU A 9 -15.89 -20.44 -20.89
CA LEU A 9 -16.67 -20.28 -19.65
C LEU A 9 -17.39 -18.94 -19.78
N PRO A 10 -18.67 -18.84 -19.33
CA PRO A 10 -19.35 -17.57 -19.28
C PRO A 10 -18.45 -16.57 -18.53
N PRO A 11 -18.39 -15.29 -18.94
CA PRO A 11 -17.56 -14.31 -18.28
C PRO A 11 -17.88 -14.38 -16.78
N ALA A 12 -16.86 -14.68 -15.98
CA ALA A 12 -17.00 -14.68 -14.53
C ALA A 12 -17.60 -13.32 -14.15
N TYR A 13 -18.65 -13.31 -13.35
CA TYR A 13 -19.27 -12.07 -12.86
C TYR A 13 -18.19 -11.22 -12.21
N GLU A 14 -17.80 -10.13 -12.85
CA GLU A 14 -16.83 -9.19 -12.31
C GLU A 14 -17.56 -8.29 -11.30
N PRO A 15 -17.14 -8.26 -10.04
CA PRO A 15 -17.72 -7.36 -9.05
C PRO A 15 -17.69 -5.90 -9.53
N GLU A 16 -18.77 -5.17 -9.30
CA GLU A 16 -18.92 -3.79 -9.80
C GLU A 16 -17.78 -2.86 -9.39
N HIS A 17 -17.26 -3.01 -8.18
CA HIS A 17 -16.12 -2.22 -7.68
C HIS A 17 -14.81 -2.50 -8.43
N ILE A 18 -14.62 -3.72 -8.94
CA ILE A 18 -13.49 -4.06 -9.81
C ILE A 18 -13.63 -3.38 -11.17
N ALA A 19 -14.83 -3.44 -11.76
CA ALA A 19 -15.11 -2.77 -13.04
C ALA A 19 -14.91 -1.24 -12.92
N ARG A 20 -15.32 -0.63 -11.80
CA ARG A 20 -15.09 0.80 -11.51
C ARG A 20 -13.58 1.11 -11.39
N ALA A 21 -12.80 0.25 -10.71
CA ALA A 21 -11.35 0.42 -10.59
C ALA A 21 -10.65 0.32 -11.96
N LEU A 22 -11.05 -0.63 -12.81
CA LEU A 22 -10.53 -0.76 -14.17
C LEU A 22 -10.80 0.49 -15.02
N LYS A 23 -12.02 1.04 -14.95
CA LYS A 23 -12.39 2.28 -15.64
C LYS A 23 -11.54 3.48 -15.21
N LEU A 24 -11.24 3.60 -13.91
CA LEU A 24 -10.41 4.68 -13.39
C LEU A 24 -8.91 4.49 -13.70
N ALA A 25 -8.45 3.27 -13.87
CA ALA A 25 -7.04 2.97 -14.07
C ALA A 25 -6.44 3.72 -15.26
N ASP A 26 -7.14 3.79 -16.39
CA ASP A 26 -6.66 4.51 -17.59
C ASP A 26 -6.50 6.02 -17.33
N VAL A 27 -7.46 6.62 -16.63
CA VAL A 27 -7.42 8.04 -16.27
C VAL A 27 -6.27 8.35 -15.31
N ILE A 28 -6.08 7.50 -14.30
CA ILE A 28 -5.00 7.62 -13.32
C ILE A 28 -3.64 7.41 -14.00
N ALA A 29 -3.52 6.40 -14.87
CA ALA A 29 -2.27 6.12 -15.61
C ALA A 29 -1.84 7.30 -16.50
N ALA A 30 -2.80 8.00 -17.12
CA ALA A 30 -2.52 9.15 -17.96
C ALA A 30 -1.92 10.34 -17.17
N ARG A 31 -2.25 10.48 -15.88
CA ARG A 31 -1.75 11.56 -15.00
C ARG A 31 -0.41 11.22 -14.34
N ALA A 32 -0.15 9.93 -14.10
CA ALA A 32 1.00 9.46 -13.33
C ALA A 32 2.37 9.99 -13.81
N PRO A 33 2.67 10.11 -15.12
CA PRO A 33 3.97 10.66 -15.56
C PRO A 33 4.22 12.11 -15.14
N ALA A 34 3.18 12.94 -15.09
CA ALA A 34 3.29 14.34 -14.68
C ALA A 34 3.54 14.42 -13.17
N HIS A 35 2.75 13.71 -12.38
CA HIS A 35 2.91 13.69 -10.92
C HIS A 35 4.25 13.10 -10.48
N ASP A 36 4.74 12.05 -11.15
CA ASP A 36 6.08 11.51 -10.87
C ASP A 36 7.17 12.52 -11.18
N ARG A 37 7.13 13.18 -12.35
CA ARG A 37 8.13 14.18 -12.74
C ARG A 37 8.20 15.34 -11.76
N ASP A 38 7.03 15.88 -11.41
CA ASP A 38 6.90 17.12 -10.64
C ASP A 38 6.86 16.85 -9.12
N ALA A 39 6.87 15.58 -8.71
CA ALA A 39 6.67 15.13 -7.33
C ALA A 39 5.39 15.72 -6.69
N SER A 40 4.38 16.03 -7.51
CA SER A 40 3.12 16.63 -7.07
C SER A 40 2.12 15.59 -6.61
N PHE A 41 1.30 15.94 -5.62
CA PHE A 41 0.30 15.01 -5.06
C PHE A 41 -0.96 14.97 -5.95
N PRO A 42 -1.47 13.77 -6.33
CA PRO A 42 -2.58 13.60 -7.28
C PRO A 42 -3.96 13.70 -6.61
N PHE A 43 -4.35 14.88 -6.12
CA PHE A 43 -5.63 15.10 -5.43
C PHE A 43 -6.84 14.66 -6.25
N GLU A 44 -6.81 14.87 -7.56
CA GLU A 44 -7.86 14.51 -8.50
C GLU A 44 -8.11 13.00 -8.57
N ASN A 45 -7.08 12.17 -8.37
CA ASN A 45 -7.25 10.72 -8.33
C ASN A 45 -8.14 10.30 -7.15
N PHE A 46 -7.98 10.93 -5.98
CA PHE A 46 -8.80 10.65 -4.80
C PHE A 46 -10.21 11.21 -4.91
N ALA A 47 -10.39 12.34 -5.61
CA ALA A 47 -11.72 12.87 -5.94
C ALA A 47 -12.47 11.90 -6.87
N ASP A 48 -11.81 11.32 -7.87
CA ASP A 48 -12.39 10.33 -8.78
C ASP A 48 -12.69 9.01 -8.05
N LEU A 49 -11.76 8.50 -7.22
CA LEU A 49 -11.98 7.32 -6.39
C LEU A 49 -13.16 7.50 -5.42
N SER A 50 -13.31 8.69 -4.84
CA SER A 50 -14.46 9.03 -3.98
C SER A 50 -15.77 9.00 -4.76
N ARG A 51 -15.81 9.59 -5.94
CA ARG A 51 -17.01 9.65 -6.81
C ARG A 51 -17.48 8.27 -7.25
N GLU A 52 -16.54 7.35 -7.49
CA GLU A 52 -16.84 5.96 -7.82
C GLU A 52 -17.07 5.08 -6.56
N GLY A 53 -17.09 5.67 -5.35
CA GLY A 53 -17.32 4.97 -4.08
C GLY A 53 -16.16 4.07 -3.63
N LEU A 54 -15.02 4.13 -4.32
CA LEU A 54 -13.88 3.23 -4.04
C LEU A 54 -13.12 3.61 -2.77
N LEU A 55 -13.23 4.85 -2.26
CA LEU A 55 -12.67 5.16 -0.94
C LEU A 55 -13.36 4.35 0.18
N ALA A 56 -14.64 4.03 0.02
CA ALA A 56 -15.41 3.25 0.98
C ALA A 56 -15.34 1.72 0.73
N LEU A 57 -14.37 1.23 -0.06
CA LEU A 57 -14.25 -0.18 -0.46
C LEU A 57 -14.25 -1.12 0.76
N THR A 58 -13.44 -0.83 1.76
CA THR A 58 -13.26 -1.66 2.96
C THR A 58 -14.11 -1.22 4.16
N VAL A 59 -14.90 -0.15 4.01
CA VAL A 59 -15.90 0.24 5.00
C VAL A 59 -17.02 -0.80 5.01
N PRO A 60 -17.43 -1.31 6.19
CA PRO A 60 -18.49 -2.31 6.27
C PRO A 60 -19.79 -1.88 5.58
N ALA A 61 -20.48 -2.80 4.90
CA ALA A 61 -21.74 -2.52 4.23
C ALA A 61 -22.82 -2.00 5.18
N ALA A 62 -22.84 -2.47 6.42
CA ALA A 62 -23.73 -1.96 7.48
C ALA A 62 -23.50 -0.49 7.84
N LEU A 63 -22.34 0.08 7.44
CA LEU A 63 -22.00 1.49 7.62
C LEU A 63 -22.02 2.29 6.31
N GLY A 64 -22.58 1.73 5.25
CA GLY A 64 -22.76 2.36 3.94
C GLY A 64 -21.59 2.16 2.97
N GLY A 65 -20.57 1.39 3.31
CA GLY A 65 -19.48 1.05 2.42
C GLY A 65 -19.76 -0.15 1.52
N ILE A 66 -18.74 -0.59 0.76
CA ILE A 66 -18.82 -1.80 -0.09
C ILE A 66 -18.62 -3.07 0.74
N GLY A 67 -17.83 -3.02 1.81
CA GLY A 67 -17.54 -4.16 2.67
C GLY A 67 -16.64 -5.22 2.03
N ALA A 68 -15.80 -4.82 1.09
CA ALA A 68 -14.88 -5.74 0.41
C ALA A 68 -13.86 -6.33 1.39
N GLY A 69 -13.56 -7.62 1.23
CA GLY A 69 -12.50 -8.32 1.94
C GLY A 69 -11.12 -8.03 1.38
N ALA A 70 -10.12 -8.74 1.90
CA ALA A 70 -8.73 -8.57 1.47
C ALA A 70 -8.50 -8.98 0.02
N ARG A 71 -9.20 -9.99 -0.47
CA ARG A 71 -9.10 -10.49 -1.85
C ARG A 71 -9.46 -9.41 -2.87
N ASP A 72 -10.65 -8.87 -2.78
CA ASP A 72 -11.10 -7.84 -3.72
C ASP A 72 -10.33 -6.53 -3.53
N THR A 73 -9.97 -6.20 -2.30
CA THR A 73 -9.12 -5.03 -2.00
C THR A 73 -7.74 -5.17 -2.64
N ALA A 74 -7.09 -6.33 -2.56
CA ALA A 74 -5.82 -6.58 -3.23
C ALA A 74 -5.94 -6.47 -4.76
N ARG A 75 -7.05 -6.93 -5.36
CA ARG A 75 -7.32 -6.78 -6.80
C ARG A 75 -7.44 -5.31 -7.20
N VAL A 76 -8.22 -4.52 -6.45
CA VAL A 76 -8.33 -3.06 -6.69
C VAL A 76 -6.97 -2.39 -6.56
N LEU A 77 -6.20 -2.69 -5.50
CA LEU A 77 -4.87 -2.13 -5.30
C LEU A 77 -3.88 -2.54 -6.39
N GLY A 78 -3.95 -3.75 -6.91
CA GLY A 78 -3.15 -4.19 -8.05
C GLY A 78 -3.48 -3.43 -9.33
N ILE A 79 -4.78 -3.20 -9.60
CA ILE A 79 -5.27 -2.41 -10.75
C ILE A 79 -4.79 -0.96 -10.66
N ILE A 80 -5.00 -0.30 -9.52
CA ILE A 80 -4.56 1.09 -9.31
C ILE A 80 -3.04 1.17 -9.24
N GLY A 81 -2.35 0.19 -8.63
CA GLY A 81 -0.89 0.11 -8.57
C GLY A 81 -0.21 -0.05 -9.94
N LYS A 82 -0.89 -0.71 -10.88
CA LYS A 82 -0.48 -0.78 -12.28
C LYS A 82 -0.58 0.60 -12.96
N ALA A 83 -1.58 1.39 -12.62
CA ALA A 83 -1.80 2.73 -13.16
C ALA A 83 -0.87 3.78 -12.52
N ASP A 84 -0.90 3.88 -11.19
CA ASP A 84 -0.06 4.74 -10.35
C ASP A 84 0.14 4.13 -8.95
N PRO A 85 1.34 3.60 -8.65
CA PRO A 85 1.61 3.00 -7.36
C PRO A 85 1.61 4.01 -6.19
N SER A 86 1.82 5.29 -6.45
CA SER A 86 1.73 6.33 -5.43
C SER A 86 0.30 6.49 -4.91
N THR A 87 -0.67 6.59 -5.81
CA THR A 87 -2.11 6.60 -5.47
C THR A 87 -2.50 5.31 -4.76
N ALA A 88 -2.07 4.15 -5.28
CA ALA A 88 -2.37 2.85 -4.68
C ALA A 88 -1.81 2.71 -3.26
N LEU A 89 -0.62 3.23 -2.98
CA LEU A 89 -0.02 3.19 -1.64
C LEU A 89 -0.84 4.01 -0.64
N VAL A 90 -1.21 5.24 -0.97
CA VAL A 90 -2.06 6.07 -0.10
C VAL A 90 -3.40 5.38 0.16
N LEU A 91 -4.01 4.84 -0.89
CA LEU A 91 -5.28 4.13 -0.82
C LEU A 91 -5.16 2.87 0.06
N SER A 92 -4.07 2.13 -0.04
CA SER A 92 -3.82 0.93 0.77
C SER A 92 -3.74 1.25 2.26
N MET A 93 -3.07 2.34 2.64
CA MET A 93 -3.01 2.77 4.05
C MET A 93 -4.40 3.06 4.61
N HIS A 94 -5.23 3.73 3.83
CA HIS A 94 -6.61 4.00 4.20
C HIS A 94 -7.45 2.72 4.34
N TYR A 95 -7.37 1.81 3.39
CA TYR A 95 -8.09 0.54 3.41
C TYR A 95 -7.71 -0.35 4.60
N ILE A 96 -6.42 -0.41 4.95
CA ILE A 96 -5.94 -1.14 6.13
C ILE A 96 -6.64 -0.64 7.38
N GLN A 97 -6.77 0.69 7.56
CA GLN A 97 -7.40 1.23 8.77
C GLN A 97 -8.87 0.80 8.87
N HIS A 98 -9.64 0.86 7.79
CA HIS A 98 -11.04 0.44 7.79
C HIS A 98 -11.21 -1.06 8.00
N LEU A 99 -10.36 -1.91 7.40
CA LEU A 99 -10.38 -3.35 7.65
C LEU A 99 -10.03 -3.70 9.10
N VAL A 100 -9.02 -3.04 9.67
CA VAL A 100 -8.66 -3.24 11.07
C VAL A 100 -9.79 -2.77 11.98
N MET A 101 -10.39 -1.60 11.73
CA MET A 101 -11.55 -1.10 12.48
C MET A 101 -12.73 -2.08 12.46
N ALA A 102 -13.01 -2.69 11.31
CA ALA A 102 -14.12 -3.62 11.15
C ALA A 102 -13.96 -4.92 11.95
N ARG A 103 -12.72 -5.34 12.19
CA ARG A 103 -12.38 -6.62 12.86
C ARG A 103 -11.91 -6.43 14.31
N SER A 104 -11.56 -5.21 14.72
CA SER A 104 -11.03 -4.92 16.06
C SER A 104 -12.12 -4.60 17.06
N THR A 105 -12.07 -5.26 18.23
CA THR A 105 -12.89 -4.90 19.39
C THR A 105 -12.33 -3.68 20.16
N ARG A 106 -11.14 -3.20 19.81
CA ARG A 106 -10.42 -2.13 20.51
C ARG A 106 -10.73 -0.74 19.96
N TRP A 107 -11.21 -0.66 18.71
CA TRP A 107 -11.64 0.59 18.13
C TRP A 107 -12.97 1.05 18.76
N PRO A 108 -13.04 2.26 19.34
CA PRO A 108 -14.31 2.78 19.86
C PRO A 108 -15.36 2.88 18.75
N GLY A 109 -16.49 2.21 18.90
CA GLY A 109 -17.51 2.11 17.85
C GLY A 109 -18.05 3.45 17.36
N ARG A 110 -18.04 4.51 18.21
CA ARG A 110 -18.40 5.86 17.77
C ARG A 110 -17.39 6.46 16.79
N LEU A 111 -16.07 6.22 17.01
CA LEU A 111 -15.02 6.70 16.10
C LEU A 111 -15.08 5.95 14.77
N SER A 112 -15.24 4.62 14.81
CA SER A 112 -15.39 3.81 13.59
C SER A 112 -16.58 4.25 12.75
N ARG A 113 -17.75 4.49 13.38
CA ARG A 113 -18.94 4.99 12.67
C ARG A 113 -18.73 6.39 12.08
N LYS A 114 -18.07 7.30 12.82
CA LYS A 114 -17.74 8.64 12.33
C LYS A 114 -16.86 8.58 11.08
N LEU A 115 -15.76 7.83 11.15
CA LEU A 115 -14.82 7.66 10.03
C LEU A 115 -15.49 7.02 8.83
N ALA A 116 -16.25 5.95 9.05
CA ALA A 116 -17.01 5.29 7.98
C ALA A 116 -17.98 6.25 7.28
N LYS A 117 -18.79 7.00 8.05
CA LYS A 117 -19.72 7.99 7.50
C LYS A 117 -19.00 9.03 6.65
N GLU A 118 -17.93 9.64 7.16
CA GLU A 118 -17.18 10.68 6.45
C GLU A 118 -16.52 10.15 5.17
N THR A 119 -16.03 8.90 5.19
CA THR A 119 -15.45 8.23 4.00
C THR A 119 -16.49 7.93 2.93
N VAL A 120 -17.71 7.55 3.33
CA VAL A 120 -18.83 7.32 2.40
C VAL A 120 -19.32 8.63 1.79
N GLU A 121 -19.33 9.72 2.56
CA GLU A 121 -19.82 11.03 2.13
C GLU A 121 -18.82 11.82 1.26
N GLY A 122 -17.53 11.44 1.26
CA GLY A 122 -16.53 12.17 0.47
C GLY A 122 -15.09 11.77 0.72
N VAL A 123 -14.18 12.68 0.38
CA VAL A 123 -12.73 12.46 0.56
C VAL A 123 -12.35 12.66 2.02
N ALA A 124 -12.33 11.56 2.77
CA ALA A 124 -11.95 11.55 4.19
C ALA A 124 -11.00 10.39 4.49
N LEU A 125 -9.73 10.54 4.10
CA LEU A 125 -8.73 9.50 4.28
C LEU A 125 -8.15 9.49 5.70
N ILE A 126 -7.76 8.30 6.15
CA ILE A 126 -7.05 8.06 7.40
C ILE A 126 -5.78 7.25 7.15
N ASN A 127 -4.72 7.56 7.88
CA ASN A 127 -3.52 6.71 7.95
C ASN A 127 -2.98 6.66 9.38
N ALA A 128 -2.27 5.58 9.72
CA ALA A 128 -1.56 5.44 10.99
C ALA A 128 -0.15 6.03 10.88
N LEU A 129 0.11 7.10 11.62
CA LEU A 129 1.41 7.76 11.68
C LEU A 129 2.23 7.17 12.84
N ARG A 130 3.17 6.27 12.52
CA ARG A 130 3.90 5.47 13.51
C ARG A 130 5.40 5.70 13.53
N VAL A 131 6.00 6.06 12.38
CA VAL A 131 7.45 6.14 12.21
C VAL A 131 7.99 7.48 12.70
N GLU A 132 9.10 7.45 13.43
CA GLU A 132 9.76 8.64 13.98
C GLU A 132 11.21 8.72 13.49
N PRO A 133 11.81 9.92 13.44
CA PRO A 133 13.18 10.09 12.93
C PRO A 133 14.21 9.22 13.65
N GLU A 134 14.18 9.19 15.00
CA GLU A 134 15.18 8.50 15.81
C GLU A 134 14.80 7.04 16.11
N LEU A 135 13.53 6.77 16.41
CA LEU A 135 13.07 5.42 16.74
C LEU A 135 12.90 4.54 15.51
N GLY A 136 12.54 5.14 14.36
CA GLY A 136 12.12 4.39 13.19
C GLY A 136 10.74 3.75 13.39
N SER A 137 10.56 2.53 12.87
CA SER A 137 9.30 1.79 13.01
C SER A 137 9.13 1.20 14.42
N PRO A 138 7.93 1.32 15.04
CA PRO A 138 7.60 0.65 16.31
C PRO A 138 7.82 -0.87 16.29
N ALA A 139 7.81 -1.51 15.13
CA ALA A 139 8.09 -2.94 14.98
C ALA A 139 9.49 -3.36 15.46
N ARG A 140 10.41 -2.40 15.60
CA ARG A 140 11.75 -2.62 16.16
C ARG A 140 11.82 -2.53 17.68
N GLY A 141 10.69 -2.25 18.35
CA GLY A 141 10.59 -2.02 19.79
C GLY A 141 10.91 -0.59 20.19
N GLY A 142 10.82 -0.31 21.51
CA GLY A 142 11.01 1.02 22.08
C GLY A 142 9.72 1.83 22.17
N LEU A 143 9.74 2.86 23.01
CA LEU A 143 8.63 3.79 23.20
C LEU A 143 8.78 4.97 22.23
N PRO A 144 7.66 5.49 21.67
CA PRO A 144 7.71 6.67 20.81
C PRO A 144 8.21 7.89 21.56
N ALA A 145 8.92 8.78 20.86
CA ALA A 145 9.25 10.12 21.38
C ALA A 145 8.03 11.03 21.40
N THR A 146 7.08 10.83 20.47
CA THR A 146 5.80 11.57 20.44
C THR A 146 5.02 11.34 21.73
N ILE A 147 4.61 12.43 22.38
CA ILE A 147 3.96 12.42 23.69
C ILE A 147 2.56 13.03 23.60
N ALA A 148 1.57 12.31 24.14
CA ALA A 148 0.23 12.81 24.41
C ALA A 148 0.10 13.12 25.91
N ARG A 149 -0.01 14.42 26.26
CA ARG A 149 -0.22 14.90 27.63
C ARG A 149 -1.69 15.06 27.91
N ARG A 150 -2.14 14.45 29.00
CA ARG A 150 -3.53 14.59 29.43
C ARG A 150 -3.76 15.92 30.12
N THR A 151 -4.85 16.60 29.76
CA THR A 151 -5.32 17.82 30.38
C THR A 151 -6.75 17.65 30.93
N ALA A 152 -7.28 18.64 31.61
CA ALA A 152 -8.66 18.58 32.10
C ALA A 152 -9.71 18.47 30.97
N THR A 153 -9.43 19.00 29.78
CA THR A 153 -10.40 19.11 28.68
C THR A 153 -10.03 18.32 27.43
N GLY A 154 -8.85 17.72 27.36
CA GLY A 154 -8.37 17.02 26.15
C GLY A 154 -6.99 16.46 26.33
N TRP A 155 -6.40 16.13 25.19
CA TRP A 155 -5.00 15.75 25.03
C TRP A 155 -4.21 16.88 24.38
N ARG A 156 -2.92 16.97 24.66
CA ARG A 156 -1.94 17.79 23.96
C ARG A 156 -0.87 16.89 23.38
N LEU A 157 -0.69 16.93 22.05
CA LEU A 157 0.23 16.09 21.33
C LEU A 157 1.44 16.89 20.86
N SER A 158 2.64 16.38 21.16
CA SER A 158 3.89 16.93 20.67
C SER A 158 4.80 15.81 20.16
N GLY A 159 5.37 16.02 18.96
CA GLY A 159 6.29 15.07 18.33
C GLY A 159 6.31 15.18 16.82
N THR A 160 7.09 14.30 16.19
CA THR A 160 7.31 14.32 14.74
C THR A 160 7.12 12.92 14.16
N LYS A 161 6.36 12.83 13.06
CA LYS A 161 6.15 11.58 12.30
C LYS A 161 6.69 11.74 10.88
N ILE A 162 7.50 10.79 10.45
CA ILE A 162 8.05 10.72 9.10
C ILE A 162 7.35 9.63 8.29
N TYR A 163 7.50 9.66 6.97
CA TYR A 163 6.85 8.71 6.07
C TYR A 163 5.33 8.66 6.23
N SER A 164 4.73 9.84 6.42
CA SER A 164 3.28 10.00 6.64
C SER A 164 2.56 9.95 5.29
N THR A 165 2.50 8.78 4.69
CA THR A 165 1.92 8.55 3.35
C THR A 165 0.55 9.18 3.21
N GLY A 166 0.38 10.02 2.17
CA GLY A 166 -0.84 10.76 1.91
C GLY A 166 -1.01 12.02 2.77
N ALA A 167 0.03 12.50 3.47
CA ALA A 167 -0.07 13.65 4.38
C ALA A 167 -0.88 14.83 3.82
N PRO A 168 -0.75 15.24 2.52
CA PRO A 168 -1.48 16.38 1.97
C PRO A 168 -3.01 16.19 1.92
N ILE A 169 -3.52 14.95 1.91
CA ILE A 169 -4.97 14.66 1.74
C ILE A 169 -5.62 14.00 2.95
N LEU A 170 -4.83 13.55 3.93
CA LEU A 170 -5.37 12.90 5.11
C LEU A 170 -6.26 13.87 5.89
N LYS A 171 -7.49 13.45 6.19
CA LYS A 171 -8.41 14.13 7.11
C LYS A 171 -8.19 13.70 8.55
N TRP A 172 -7.67 12.50 8.74
CA TRP A 172 -7.46 11.88 10.04
C TRP A 172 -6.10 11.24 10.17
N TYR A 173 -5.43 11.50 11.27
CA TYR A 173 -4.21 10.83 11.68
C TYR A 173 -4.49 9.88 12.84
N ALA A 174 -4.19 8.59 12.73
CA ALA A 174 -4.09 7.68 13.86
C ALA A 174 -2.63 7.72 14.36
N VAL A 175 -2.35 8.59 15.34
CA VAL A 175 -0.98 8.90 15.76
C VAL A 175 -0.53 7.96 16.86
N TRP A 176 0.59 7.26 16.64
CA TRP A 176 1.26 6.45 17.65
C TRP A 176 2.03 7.32 18.62
N ALA A 177 1.61 7.35 19.89
CA ALA A 177 2.20 8.18 20.92
C ALA A 177 2.20 7.48 22.29
N LYS A 178 3.09 7.91 23.19
CA LYS A 178 3.05 7.55 24.61
C LYS A 178 2.36 8.64 25.40
N THR A 179 1.78 8.27 26.55
CA THR A 179 1.25 9.23 27.50
C THR A 179 2.34 9.69 28.49
N ASP A 180 2.17 10.86 29.09
CA ASP A 180 3.00 11.38 30.18
C ASP A 180 2.41 11.09 31.57
N GLU A 181 1.47 10.15 31.64
CA GLU A 181 0.86 9.71 32.89
C GLU A 181 1.86 8.99 33.78
N ALA A 182 1.63 8.95 35.10
CA ALA A 182 2.50 8.27 36.08
C ALA A 182 2.72 6.79 35.71
N GLU A 183 1.68 6.12 35.18
CA GLU A 183 1.77 4.83 34.52
C GLU A 183 1.70 5.07 33.01
N THR A 184 2.85 5.12 32.36
CA THR A 184 2.93 5.37 30.90
C THR A 184 2.15 4.34 30.11
N ARG A 185 1.25 4.80 29.26
CA ARG A 185 0.56 4.01 28.24
C ARG A 185 1.09 4.38 26.83
N VAL A 186 0.91 3.52 25.87
CA VAL A 186 1.28 3.78 24.48
C VAL A 186 0.20 3.26 23.55
N GLY A 187 -0.04 3.96 22.46
CA GLY A 187 -1.06 3.53 21.51
C GLY A 187 -1.43 4.59 20.47
N LEU A 188 -2.58 4.41 19.88
CA LEU A 188 -3.09 5.25 18.80
C LEU A 188 -4.11 6.27 19.30
N PHE A 189 -3.90 7.50 18.88
CA PHE A 189 -4.83 8.61 19.10
C PHE A 189 -5.36 9.11 17.75
N LEU A 190 -6.67 9.30 17.64
CA LEU A 190 -7.30 9.86 16.44
C LEU A 190 -7.24 11.38 16.48
N VAL A 191 -6.41 11.96 15.62
CA VAL A 191 -6.17 13.40 15.56
C VAL A 191 -6.69 13.94 14.22
N PRO A 192 -7.59 14.95 14.23
CA PRO A 192 -8.00 15.62 13.00
C PRO A 192 -6.81 16.32 12.34
N ALA A 193 -6.71 16.24 11.02
CA ALA A 193 -5.72 17.02 10.28
C ALA A 193 -6.07 18.53 10.35
N GLY A 194 -5.04 19.37 10.25
CA GLY A 194 -5.21 20.82 10.17
C GLY A 194 -5.55 21.52 11.51
N LEU A 195 -5.47 20.81 12.64
CA LEU A 195 -5.57 21.46 13.95
C LEU A 195 -4.41 22.45 14.17
N PRO A 196 -4.62 23.55 14.92
CA PRO A 196 -3.54 24.47 15.30
C PRO A 196 -2.38 23.71 15.95
N GLY A 197 -1.14 24.04 15.54
CA GLY A 197 0.07 23.33 15.95
C GLY A 197 0.43 22.12 15.06
N THR A 198 -0.43 21.72 14.13
CA THR A 198 -0.08 20.69 13.14
C THR A 198 0.51 21.35 11.89
N ARG A 199 1.64 20.86 11.42
CA ARG A 199 2.22 21.28 10.14
C ARG A 199 2.76 20.08 9.36
N ILE A 200 2.67 20.17 8.05
CA ILE A 200 3.29 19.23 7.10
C ILE A 200 4.57 19.89 6.60
N GLU A 201 5.70 19.20 6.73
CA GLU A 201 6.97 19.60 6.15
C GLU A 201 7.20 18.77 4.89
N GLU A 202 7.35 19.41 3.75
CA GLU A 202 7.52 18.77 2.44
C GLU A 202 8.92 18.14 2.32
N THR A 203 9.08 16.97 2.92
CA THR A 203 10.35 16.25 3.02
C THR A 203 10.41 15.00 2.13
N TRP A 204 9.34 14.70 1.38
CA TRP A 204 9.32 13.53 0.53
C TRP A 204 10.01 13.80 -0.81
N ASP A 205 11.31 13.56 -0.87
CA ASP A 205 12.14 13.60 -2.09
C ASP A 205 12.84 12.25 -2.25
N HIS A 206 12.14 11.30 -2.85
CA HIS A 206 12.56 9.89 -2.96
C HIS A 206 12.66 9.47 -4.42
N LEU A 207 13.40 8.38 -4.65
CA LEU A 207 13.66 7.83 -5.98
C LEU A 207 12.36 7.38 -6.67
N GLY A 208 11.49 6.68 -5.96
CA GLY A 208 10.21 6.18 -6.46
C GLY A 208 9.05 6.58 -5.57
N LEU A 209 7.82 6.31 -6.01
CA LEU A 209 6.57 6.71 -5.35
C LEU A 209 6.53 8.22 -5.05
N ARG A 210 7.06 9.02 -5.98
CA ARG A 210 7.32 10.44 -5.81
C ARG A 210 6.05 11.23 -5.49
N ALA A 211 4.91 10.80 -6.02
CA ALA A 211 3.59 11.41 -5.82
C ALA A 211 2.83 10.93 -4.58
N SER A 212 3.44 10.11 -3.70
CA SER A 212 2.74 9.56 -2.52
C SER A 212 2.56 10.56 -1.37
N GLY A 213 3.23 11.72 -1.42
CA GLY A 213 3.14 12.75 -0.37
C GLY A 213 3.47 12.21 1.02
N SER A 214 4.48 11.31 1.12
CA SER A 214 4.87 10.68 2.38
C SER A 214 5.72 11.61 3.24
N HIS A 215 5.27 12.82 3.41
CA HIS A 215 5.95 13.91 4.10
C HIS A 215 6.08 13.71 5.61
N THR A 216 6.81 14.61 6.25
CA THR A 216 6.90 14.72 7.70
C THR A 216 5.69 15.48 8.23
N VAL A 217 5.07 14.97 9.31
CA VAL A 217 4.01 15.68 10.06
C VAL A 217 4.54 15.99 11.44
N VAL A 218 4.51 17.27 11.80
CA VAL A 218 4.94 17.78 13.11
C VAL A 218 3.73 18.21 13.91
N PHE A 219 3.70 17.79 15.16
CA PHE A 219 2.70 18.16 16.17
C PHE A 219 3.40 19.02 17.23
N ASP A 220 2.97 20.28 17.36
CA ASP A 220 3.48 21.22 18.32
C ASP A 220 2.32 21.63 19.25
N ASP A 221 2.22 20.94 20.39
CA ASP A 221 1.21 21.14 21.42
C ASP A 221 -0.26 21.11 20.89
N VAL A 222 -0.53 20.20 19.95
CA VAL A 222 -1.84 20.06 19.29
C VAL A 222 -2.90 19.59 20.27
N VAL A 223 -3.98 20.37 20.42
CA VAL A 223 -5.09 20.05 21.33
C VAL A 223 -6.18 19.27 20.62
N PHE A 224 -6.62 18.14 21.22
CA PHE A 224 -7.70 17.32 20.69
C PHE A 224 -8.50 16.63 21.83
N PRO A 225 -9.72 16.11 21.56
CA PRO A 225 -10.63 15.63 22.62
C PRO A 225 -10.07 14.42 23.39
N LEU A 226 -10.48 14.29 24.67
CA LEU A 226 -10.12 13.14 25.54
C LEU A 226 -10.57 11.80 24.97
N ASP A 227 -11.71 11.79 24.30
CA ASP A 227 -12.34 10.60 23.75
C ASP A 227 -11.77 10.17 22.39
N SER A 228 -10.60 10.68 22.01
CA SER A 228 -9.88 10.34 20.78
C SER A 228 -8.91 9.16 20.92
N GLU A 229 -8.84 8.53 22.09
CA GLU A 229 -8.07 7.28 22.24
C GLU A 229 -8.69 6.19 21.39
N ILE A 230 -7.87 5.52 20.56
CA ILE A 230 -8.27 4.36 19.76
C ILE A 230 -7.97 3.08 20.53
N ASP A 231 -6.69 2.82 20.79
CA ASP A 231 -6.19 1.67 21.51
C ASP A 231 -4.90 2.10 22.23
N VAL A 232 -5.03 2.47 23.50
CA VAL A 232 -3.92 2.99 24.32
C VAL A 232 -3.77 2.12 25.56
N ARG A 233 -2.65 1.39 25.65
CA ARG A 233 -2.39 0.33 26.62
C ARG A 233 -1.02 0.46 27.28
N LYS A 234 -0.75 -0.38 28.30
CA LYS A 234 0.61 -0.54 28.83
C LYS A 234 1.55 -1.05 27.74
N PRO A 235 2.83 -0.67 27.76
CA PRO A 235 3.80 -1.12 26.75
C PRO A 235 3.87 -2.64 26.62
N ASP A 236 3.77 -3.38 27.71
CA ASP A 236 3.85 -4.86 27.70
C ASP A 236 2.68 -5.53 26.96
N ASP A 237 1.51 -4.90 26.92
CA ASP A 237 0.33 -5.43 26.20
C ASP A 237 0.53 -5.41 24.67
N TRP A 238 1.52 -4.66 24.17
CA TRP A 238 1.85 -4.58 22.75
C TRP A 238 2.84 -5.66 22.29
N LYS A 239 3.32 -6.49 23.21
CA LYS A 239 4.19 -7.65 22.87
C LYS A 239 3.43 -8.73 22.11
N VAL A 240 2.10 -8.75 22.21
CA VAL A 240 1.25 -9.62 21.39
C VAL A 240 0.97 -8.94 20.06
N PRO A 241 1.44 -9.48 18.92
CA PRO A 241 1.27 -8.86 17.62
C PRO A 241 -0.20 -8.77 17.19
N ASP A 242 -0.57 -7.70 16.51
CA ASP A 242 -1.82 -7.63 15.76
C ASP A 242 -1.60 -8.26 14.37
N PHE A 243 -1.94 -9.55 14.26
CA PHE A 243 -1.79 -10.28 13.01
C PHE A 243 -2.69 -9.74 11.89
N THR A 244 -3.85 -9.14 12.22
CA THR A 244 -4.76 -8.57 11.22
C THR A 244 -4.07 -7.47 10.42
N GLN A 245 -3.50 -6.48 11.12
CA GLN A 245 -2.84 -5.36 10.46
C GLN A 245 -1.61 -5.80 9.66
N SER A 246 -0.75 -6.66 10.22
CA SER A 246 0.47 -7.11 9.53
C SER A 246 0.16 -7.93 8.27
N THR A 247 -0.85 -8.79 8.34
CA THR A 247 -1.27 -9.63 7.22
C THR A 247 -1.82 -8.81 6.07
N VAL A 248 -2.81 -7.94 6.31
CA VAL A 248 -3.39 -7.13 5.24
C VAL A 248 -2.38 -6.15 4.66
N HIS A 249 -1.49 -5.60 5.48
CA HIS A 249 -0.41 -4.74 5.00
C HIS A 249 0.51 -5.48 4.03
N ALA A 250 0.95 -6.71 4.36
CA ALA A 250 1.81 -7.52 3.51
C ALA A 250 1.14 -7.86 2.17
N ILE A 251 -0.13 -8.28 2.19
CA ILE A 251 -0.92 -8.61 1.00
C ILE A 251 -1.08 -7.38 0.09
N PHE A 252 -1.44 -6.23 0.67
CA PHE A 252 -1.74 -5.01 -0.11
C PHE A 252 -0.48 -4.41 -0.72
N VAL A 253 0.62 -4.37 0.03
CA VAL A 253 1.91 -3.94 -0.51
C VAL A 253 2.37 -4.88 -1.63
N ALA A 254 2.22 -6.19 -1.47
CA ALA A 254 2.53 -7.17 -2.50
C ALA A 254 1.71 -6.91 -3.78
N ALA A 255 0.41 -6.67 -3.67
CA ALA A 255 -0.47 -6.41 -4.80
C ALA A 255 -0.09 -5.13 -5.57
N ILE A 256 0.29 -4.06 -4.87
CA ILE A 256 0.74 -2.81 -5.49
C ILE A 256 1.97 -3.04 -6.36
N TYR A 257 3.00 -3.71 -5.83
CA TYR A 257 4.25 -3.91 -6.58
C TYR A 257 4.15 -4.96 -7.68
N ASP A 258 3.27 -5.96 -7.52
CA ASP A 258 2.89 -6.83 -8.64
C ASP A 258 2.21 -6.02 -9.76
N GLY A 259 1.37 -5.04 -9.42
CA GLY A 259 0.78 -4.09 -10.36
C GLY A 259 1.84 -3.31 -11.15
N VAL A 260 2.87 -2.78 -10.47
CA VAL A 260 4.01 -2.09 -11.13
C VAL A 260 4.73 -2.99 -12.12
N ALA A 261 5.00 -4.25 -11.72
CA ALA A 261 5.68 -5.20 -12.58
C ALA A 261 4.82 -5.56 -13.81
N ARG A 262 3.50 -5.64 -13.66
CA ARG A 262 2.57 -5.83 -14.79
C ARG A 262 2.56 -4.64 -15.73
N ALA A 263 2.61 -3.41 -15.23
CA ALA A 263 2.73 -2.22 -16.06
C ALA A 263 4.02 -2.25 -16.90
N ALA A 264 5.13 -2.58 -16.25
CA ALA A 264 6.43 -2.73 -16.92
C ALA A 264 6.42 -3.84 -17.99
N ARG A 265 5.81 -4.99 -17.69
CA ARG A 265 5.65 -6.11 -18.61
C ARG A 265 4.79 -5.73 -19.82
N ASP A 266 3.67 -5.07 -19.62
CA ASP A 266 2.77 -4.69 -20.71
C ASP A 266 3.45 -3.72 -21.67
N TRP A 267 4.15 -2.72 -21.16
CA TRP A 267 4.96 -1.82 -21.97
C TRP A 267 6.08 -2.58 -22.72
N LEU A 268 6.79 -3.49 -22.03
CA LEU A 268 7.85 -4.31 -22.63
C LEU A 268 7.33 -5.12 -23.82
N VAL A 269 6.19 -5.81 -23.65
CA VAL A 269 5.59 -6.63 -24.71
C VAL A 269 5.30 -5.80 -25.96
N THR A 270 4.65 -4.63 -25.79
CA THR A 270 4.38 -3.70 -26.88
C THR A 270 5.68 -3.25 -27.57
N PHE A 271 6.66 -2.81 -26.78
CA PHE A 271 7.96 -2.39 -27.29
C PHE A 271 8.66 -3.48 -28.12
N LEU A 272 8.65 -4.71 -27.63
CA LEU A 272 9.30 -5.84 -28.32
C LEU A 272 8.59 -6.26 -29.61
N GLN A 273 7.27 -6.09 -29.69
CA GLN A 273 6.46 -6.35 -30.87
C GLN A 273 6.63 -5.27 -31.94
N GLU A 274 6.78 -4.02 -31.55
CA GLU A 274 6.87 -2.87 -32.47
C GLU A 274 8.31 -2.58 -32.93
N ARG A 275 9.31 -2.89 -32.11
CA ARG A 275 10.70 -2.60 -32.41
C ARG A 275 11.30 -3.56 -33.43
N VAL A 276 11.55 -3.06 -34.64
CA VAL A 276 12.19 -3.80 -35.76
C VAL A 276 13.57 -3.18 -36.03
N PRO A 277 14.67 -3.77 -35.50
CA PRO A 277 16.03 -3.33 -35.85
C PRO A 277 16.34 -3.60 -37.32
N ALA A 278 17.01 -2.64 -37.99
CA ALA A 278 17.30 -2.72 -39.41
C ALA A 278 18.14 -3.97 -39.82
N ASN A 279 19.06 -4.37 -38.93
CA ASN A 279 19.91 -5.55 -39.17
C ASN A 279 19.18 -6.89 -38.94
N LEU A 280 18.04 -6.86 -38.22
CA LEU A 280 17.23 -8.06 -37.95
C LEU A 280 16.11 -8.23 -38.98
N GLY A 281 15.50 -7.14 -39.44
CA GLY A 281 14.37 -7.12 -40.37
C GLY A 281 13.09 -7.75 -39.84
N ALA A 282 13.01 -8.01 -38.52
CA ALA A 282 11.87 -8.58 -37.80
C ALA A 282 11.74 -7.96 -36.41
N PRO A 283 10.55 -8.04 -35.76
CA PRO A 283 10.37 -7.57 -34.37
C PRO A 283 11.33 -8.28 -33.40
N LEU A 284 11.77 -7.56 -32.35
CA LEU A 284 12.59 -8.15 -31.28
C LEU A 284 11.91 -9.36 -30.62
N ALA A 285 10.59 -9.38 -30.58
CA ALA A 285 9.79 -10.49 -30.07
C ALA A 285 10.02 -11.82 -30.81
N SER A 286 10.60 -11.80 -32.01
CA SER A 286 10.92 -13.02 -32.80
C SER A 286 12.16 -13.76 -32.27
N LEU A 287 12.98 -13.14 -31.44
CA LEU A 287 14.23 -13.70 -30.94
C LEU A 287 14.01 -14.71 -29.80
N PRO A 288 14.51 -15.95 -29.86
CA PRO A 288 14.35 -16.94 -28.80
C PRO A 288 14.82 -16.48 -27.45
N ARG A 289 15.95 -15.73 -27.35
CA ARG A 289 16.43 -15.16 -26.09
C ARG A 289 15.45 -14.16 -25.48
N VAL A 290 14.77 -13.37 -26.30
CA VAL A 290 13.75 -12.41 -25.83
C VAL A 290 12.55 -13.18 -25.30
N GLN A 291 12.10 -14.21 -26.00
CA GLN A 291 10.99 -15.07 -25.59
C GLN A 291 11.29 -15.79 -24.27
N GLU A 292 12.53 -16.29 -24.08
CA GLU A 292 12.96 -16.90 -22.82
C GLU A 292 12.84 -15.94 -21.63
N VAL A 293 13.35 -14.72 -21.77
CA VAL A 293 13.31 -13.72 -20.69
C VAL A 293 11.87 -13.29 -20.38
N VAL A 294 11.05 -13.04 -21.40
CA VAL A 294 9.62 -12.72 -21.22
C VAL A 294 8.89 -13.89 -20.55
N GLY A 295 9.18 -15.14 -20.95
CA GLY A 295 8.65 -16.34 -20.28
C GLY A 295 9.03 -16.41 -18.80
N GLY A 296 10.24 -16.01 -18.43
CA GLY A 296 10.69 -15.89 -17.05
C GLY A 296 9.92 -14.79 -16.26
N ILE A 297 9.62 -13.66 -16.89
CA ILE A 297 8.77 -12.60 -16.30
C ILE A 297 7.36 -13.15 -16.07
N GLU A 298 6.73 -13.78 -17.06
CA GLU A 298 5.38 -14.34 -16.95
C GLU A 298 5.28 -15.38 -15.83
N ALA A 299 6.28 -16.26 -15.69
CA ALA A 299 6.32 -17.25 -14.62
C ALA A 299 6.30 -16.59 -13.23
N ARG A 300 7.10 -15.52 -13.02
CA ARG A 300 7.11 -14.77 -11.75
C ARG A 300 5.77 -14.10 -11.46
N LEU A 301 5.16 -13.45 -12.46
CA LEU A 301 3.87 -12.79 -12.30
C LEU A 301 2.73 -13.79 -12.05
N ALA A 302 2.80 -14.99 -12.64
CA ALA A 302 1.85 -16.06 -12.37
C ALA A 302 1.96 -16.58 -10.91
N ILE A 303 3.19 -16.75 -10.39
CA ILE A 303 3.43 -17.11 -8.98
C ILE A 303 2.89 -16.02 -8.07
N ASN A 304 3.20 -14.75 -8.35
CA ASN A 304 2.72 -13.61 -7.57
C ASN A 304 1.19 -13.59 -7.46
N ALA A 305 0.50 -13.75 -8.60
CA ALA A 305 -0.96 -13.78 -8.64
C ALA A 305 -1.54 -14.88 -7.73
N ARG A 306 -0.94 -16.08 -7.78
CA ARG A 306 -1.38 -17.21 -6.94
C ARG A 306 -1.14 -16.97 -5.46
N LEU A 307 0.03 -16.42 -5.09
CA LEU A 307 0.33 -16.10 -3.70
C LEU A 307 -0.62 -15.02 -3.16
N ILE A 308 -0.79 -13.91 -3.86
CA ILE A 308 -1.69 -12.82 -3.44
C ILE A 308 -3.12 -13.33 -3.27
N GLU A 309 -3.64 -14.07 -4.26
CA GLU A 309 -4.99 -14.61 -4.26
C GLU A 309 -5.21 -15.59 -3.10
N SER A 310 -4.30 -16.57 -2.92
CA SER A 310 -4.41 -17.59 -1.88
C SER A 310 -4.43 -16.95 -0.48
N PHE A 311 -3.45 -16.09 -0.19
CA PHE A 311 -3.34 -15.49 1.14
C PHE A 311 -4.46 -14.48 1.45
N ALA A 312 -4.92 -13.76 0.44
CA ALA A 312 -6.06 -12.86 0.62
C ALA A 312 -7.36 -13.64 0.88
N SER A 313 -7.56 -14.77 0.18
CA SER A 313 -8.70 -15.67 0.42
C SER A 313 -8.62 -16.31 1.81
N ASP A 314 -7.46 -16.84 2.21
CA ASP A 314 -7.25 -17.41 3.54
C ASP A 314 -7.59 -16.40 4.63
N PHE A 315 -7.17 -15.14 4.47
CA PHE A 315 -7.51 -14.07 5.41
C PHE A 315 -9.02 -13.80 5.48
N ASP A 316 -9.70 -13.77 4.33
CA ASP A 316 -11.15 -13.52 4.26
C ASP A 316 -11.95 -14.70 4.83
N ASP A 317 -11.48 -15.94 4.65
CA ASP A 317 -12.06 -17.16 5.21
C ASP A 317 -11.79 -17.33 6.71
N GLY A 318 -11.01 -16.40 7.31
CA GLY A 318 -10.75 -16.39 8.77
C GLY A 318 -9.59 -17.26 9.20
N PHE A 319 -8.76 -17.77 8.29
CA PHE A 319 -7.52 -18.45 8.65
C PHE A 319 -6.54 -17.47 9.29
N GLN A 320 -5.96 -17.89 10.41
CA GLN A 320 -4.92 -17.09 11.08
C GLN A 320 -3.56 -17.36 10.44
N LEU A 321 -3.16 -16.46 9.57
CA LEU A 321 -1.81 -16.44 9.02
C LEU A 321 -0.83 -15.95 10.10
N THR A 322 0.28 -16.64 10.23
CA THR A 322 1.37 -16.16 11.10
C THR A 322 2.03 -14.92 10.50
N ALA A 323 2.64 -14.09 11.34
CA ALA A 323 3.39 -12.93 10.87
C ALA A 323 4.50 -13.32 9.89
N ILE A 324 5.15 -14.48 10.10
CA ILE A 324 6.22 -14.97 9.23
C ILE A 324 5.68 -15.36 7.85
N GLU A 325 4.57 -16.09 7.77
CA GLU A 325 3.92 -16.41 6.50
C GLU A 325 3.55 -15.16 5.72
N SER A 326 2.88 -14.19 6.38
CA SER A 326 2.52 -12.92 5.77
C SER A 326 3.75 -12.15 5.26
N ASN A 327 4.84 -12.14 6.03
CA ASN A 327 6.07 -11.46 5.65
C ASN A 327 6.78 -12.15 4.47
N ILE A 328 6.76 -13.48 4.41
CA ILE A 328 7.33 -14.26 3.30
C ILE A 328 6.59 -13.99 1.99
N ILE A 329 5.26 -13.78 2.02
CA ILE A 329 4.51 -13.41 0.81
C ILE A 329 5.02 -12.08 0.27
N LYS A 330 5.04 -11.04 1.13
CA LYS A 330 5.54 -9.72 0.72
C LYS A 330 6.96 -9.82 0.17
N LEU A 331 7.85 -10.52 0.88
CA LEU A 331 9.23 -10.76 0.45
C LEU A 331 9.28 -11.39 -0.95
N THR A 332 8.53 -12.47 -1.17
CA THR A 332 8.56 -13.22 -2.43
C THR A 332 7.99 -12.41 -3.58
N VAL A 333 6.80 -11.84 -3.40
CA VAL A 333 6.11 -11.09 -4.46
C VAL A 333 6.89 -9.83 -4.85
N THR A 334 7.40 -9.06 -3.88
CA THR A 334 8.15 -7.83 -4.18
C THR A 334 9.48 -8.13 -4.87
N ASN A 335 10.20 -9.20 -4.48
CA ASN A 335 11.44 -9.58 -5.16
C ASN A 335 11.19 -10.11 -6.58
N ASN A 336 10.11 -10.87 -6.79
CA ASN A 336 9.69 -11.28 -8.13
C ASN A 336 9.33 -10.08 -9.00
N ALA A 337 8.62 -9.08 -8.44
CA ALA A 337 8.25 -7.85 -9.13
C ALA A 337 9.51 -7.05 -9.54
N VAL A 338 10.44 -6.84 -8.61
CA VAL A 338 11.71 -6.16 -8.91
C VAL A 338 12.47 -6.89 -10.01
N LYS A 339 12.60 -8.23 -9.90
CA LYS A 339 13.33 -9.02 -10.91
C LYS A 339 12.67 -8.97 -12.27
N ALA A 340 11.34 -8.97 -12.34
CA ALA A 340 10.61 -8.82 -13.60
C ALA A 340 10.91 -7.48 -14.31
N VAL A 341 10.96 -6.37 -13.54
CA VAL A 341 11.28 -5.06 -14.09
C VAL A 341 12.76 -4.94 -14.46
N GLU A 342 13.67 -5.52 -13.67
CA GLU A 342 15.10 -5.61 -14.01
C GLU A 342 15.33 -6.36 -15.32
N ASP A 343 14.64 -7.49 -15.54
CA ASP A 343 14.70 -8.26 -16.76
C ASP A 343 14.17 -7.46 -17.97
N ALA A 344 13.11 -6.69 -17.78
CA ALA A 344 12.58 -5.78 -18.78
C ALA A 344 13.61 -4.69 -19.18
N LEU A 345 14.30 -4.10 -18.21
CA LEU A 345 15.37 -3.13 -18.45
C LEU A 345 16.53 -3.76 -19.26
N GLN A 346 16.94 -4.97 -18.92
CA GLN A 346 17.99 -5.66 -19.66
C GLN A 346 17.66 -5.87 -21.15
N LEU A 347 16.41 -6.20 -21.47
CA LEU A 347 15.97 -6.39 -22.84
C LEU A 347 15.88 -5.08 -23.64
N THR A 348 15.61 -3.97 -22.97
CA THR A 348 15.32 -2.69 -23.63
C THR A 348 16.53 -1.74 -23.68
N SER A 349 17.59 -2.03 -22.93
CA SER A 349 18.82 -1.24 -22.89
C SER A 349 18.51 0.26 -22.67
N ASN A 350 19.10 1.17 -23.44
CA ASN A 350 18.89 2.62 -23.31
C ASN A 350 17.43 3.07 -23.47
N HIS A 351 16.61 2.31 -24.19
CA HIS A 351 15.17 2.63 -24.32
C HIS A 351 14.46 2.52 -22.96
N GLY A 352 14.81 1.52 -22.16
CA GLY A 352 14.23 1.33 -20.81
C GLY A 352 14.66 2.40 -19.81
N LEU A 353 15.84 3.03 -20.01
CA LEU A 353 16.37 4.06 -19.14
C LEU A 353 15.94 5.48 -19.56
N SER A 354 15.32 5.63 -20.73
CA SER A 354 14.86 6.92 -21.22
C SER A 354 13.62 7.40 -20.49
N ARG A 355 13.63 8.63 -19.95
CA ARG A 355 12.45 9.28 -19.33
C ARG A 355 11.29 9.56 -20.30
N THR A 356 11.47 9.31 -21.60
CA THR A 356 10.38 9.33 -22.57
C THR A 356 9.53 8.07 -22.56
N ASN A 357 10.00 7.04 -21.88
CA ASN A 357 9.34 5.74 -21.73
C ASN A 357 8.99 5.49 -20.25
N PRO A 358 7.92 4.75 -19.94
CA PRO A 358 7.48 4.58 -18.56
C PRO A 358 8.32 3.58 -17.75
N LEU A 359 9.18 2.77 -18.39
CA LEU A 359 9.89 1.67 -17.72
C LEU A 359 10.86 2.18 -16.65
N GLU A 360 11.53 3.31 -16.87
CA GLU A 360 12.44 3.90 -15.88
C GLU A 360 11.70 4.29 -14.59
N ARG A 361 10.45 4.83 -14.72
CA ARG A 361 9.59 5.13 -13.58
C ARG A 361 9.19 3.85 -12.86
N HIS A 362 8.71 2.85 -13.59
CA HIS A 362 8.34 1.55 -13.01
C HIS A 362 9.52 0.91 -12.27
N TYR A 363 10.75 1.08 -12.77
CA TYR A 363 11.93 0.58 -12.08
C TYR A 363 12.20 1.33 -10.76
N ARG A 364 12.09 2.65 -10.75
CA ARG A 364 12.24 3.44 -9.52
C ARG A 364 11.16 3.09 -8.50
N ASP A 365 9.93 2.96 -8.94
CA ASP A 365 8.79 2.66 -8.08
C ASP A 365 8.89 1.26 -7.48
N VAL A 366 9.21 0.23 -8.27
CA VAL A 366 9.25 -1.16 -7.81
C VAL A 366 10.31 -1.39 -6.73
N LEU A 367 11.41 -0.64 -6.75
CA LEU A 367 12.48 -0.73 -5.74
C LEU A 367 11.98 -0.36 -4.34
N CYS A 368 10.98 0.50 -4.21
CA CYS A 368 10.38 0.88 -2.94
C CYS A 368 9.76 -0.32 -2.20
N GLY A 369 9.38 -1.38 -2.92
CA GLY A 369 8.88 -2.62 -2.32
C GLY A 369 9.85 -3.30 -1.36
N ARG A 370 11.15 -3.15 -1.57
CA ARG A 370 12.20 -3.73 -0.71
C ARG A 370 12.30 -3.06 0.65
N VAL A 371 11.99 -1.76 0.73
CA VAL A 371 12.15 -0.96 1.96
C VAL A 371 10.90 -0.87 2.81
N HIS A 372 9.72 -1.17 2.26
CA HIS A 372 8.50 -1.27 3.05
C HIS A 372 8.62 -2.35 4.13
N THR A 373 8.15 -2.01 5.34
CA THR A 373 8.09 -2.96 6.47
C THR A 373 7.05 -4.06 6.18
N PRO A 374 7.36 -5.34 6.46
CA PRO A 374 8.64 -5.83 6.98
C PRO A 374 9.73 -5.82 5.91
N GLN A 375 10.93 -5.44 6.30
CA GLN A 375 12.08 -5.42 5.40
C GLN A 375 12.56 -6.85 5.12
N ASP A 376 13.19 -7.05 3.96
CA ASP A 376 13.58 -8.36 3.46
C ASP A 376 14.55 -9.10 4.39
N ASP A 377 15.55 -8.37 4.94
CA ASP A 377 16.55 -8.92 5.87
C ASP A 377 15.91 -9.38 7.17
N SER A 378 15.04 -8.56 7.78
CA SER A 378 14.35 -8.92 9.01
C SER A 378 13.39 -10.10 8.82
N THR A 379 12.73 -10.21 7.67
CA THR A 379 11.90 -11.35 7.32
C THR A 379 12.72 -12.64 7.24
N ARG A 380 13.86 -12.61 6.52
CA ARG A 380 14.75 -13.78 6.38
C ARG A 380 15.31 -14.22 7.72
N VAL A 381 15.76 -13.26 8.56
CA VAL A 381 16.28 -13.58 9.90
C VAL A 381 15.21 -14.21 10.77
N SER A 382 14.00 -13.66 10.78
CA SER A 382 12.89 -14.19 11.59
C SER A 382 12.47 -15.59 11.14
N ALA A 383 12.36 -15.82 9.83
CA ALA A 383 12.05 -17.14 9.28
C ALA A 383 13.15 -18.18 9.57
N GLY A 384 14.43 -17.77 9.43
CA GLY A 384 15.57 -18.62 9.73
C GLY A 384 15.64 -19.01 11.23
N ARG A 385 15.41 -18.05 12.13
CA ARG A 385 15.36 -18.32 13.57
C ARG A 385 14.25 -19.31 13.92
N LEU A 386 13.06 -19.12 13.36
CA LEU A 386 11.96 -20.06 13.60
C LEU A 386 12.32 -21.47 13.12
N ALA A 387 12.90 -21.61 11.94
CA ALA A 387 13.28 -22.91 11.39
C ALA A 387 14.38 -23.61 12.19
N LEU A 388 15.30 -22.84 12.78
CA LEU A 388 16.40 -23.35 13.60
C LEU A 388 16.03 -23.51 15.08
N GLY A 389 14.88 -23.03 15.53
CA GLY A 389 14.46 -23.09 16.92
C GLY A 389 15.25 -22.16 17.86
N VAL A 390 15.77 -21.00 17.39
CA VAL A 390 16.60 -20.05 18.13
C VAL A 390 16.02 -18.65 18.14
#